data_0a01e33f9893ab013c326873a465b998
#
_entry.id   0a01e33f9893ab013c326873a465b998
#
_cell.length_a   1.000
_cell.length_b   1.000
_cell.length_c   1.000
_cell.angle_alpha   90.00
_cell.angle_beta   90.00
_cell.angle_gamma   90.00
#
_symmetry.space_group_name_H-M   'P 1'
#
loop_
_entity.id
_entity.type
_entity.pdbx_description
1 polymer ?
#
loop_
_entity_poly.entity_id
_entity_poly.type
_entity_poly.pdbx_seq_one_letter_code
_entity_poly.pdbx_strand_id
1 'polypeptide(L)'
;GCVLANRLSENADKRVLLLETGGSDNNIFIKMPTALSIPMNSDKYAWQFHTESEPYLDNRKMHCPRGKVLGGSSSINGMVYVRGHAKDFDEWQEHGAQGWDYQSCLPYFQKAESFYLGKDDYRGDSGPLGVNNGNEMANPLYKAFIEAGQQAGYAATDDYNAAQQEGFGPMHMTVKDGVRSSTSREYLDPVKSRNNLSI
;
A
#
# COMPACT_ATOMS: atom_id res chain seq x y z
N GLY A 1 -3.27 12.13 -2.54
CA GLY A 1 -2.81 13.14 -3.51
C GLY A 1 -2.55 12.55 -4.89
N CYS A 2 -1.56 11.66 -5.05
CA CYS A 2 -1.10 11.19 -6.37
C CYS A 2 -2.20 10.54 -7.22
N VAL A 3 -3.05 9.69 -6.64
CA VAL A 3 -4.18 9.06 -7.35
C VAL A 3 -5.17 10.12 -7.83
N LEU A 4 -5.57 11.04 -6.95
CA LEU A 4 -6.50 12.12 -7.32
C LEU A 4 -5.90 13.05 -8.38
N ALA A 5 -4.61 13.42 -8.25
CA ALA A 5 -3.91 14.23 -9.23
C ALA A 5 -3.92 13.56 -10.63
N ASN A 6 -3.65 12.24 -10.66
CA ASN A 6 -3.71 11.46 -11.90
C ASN A 6 -5.11 11.49 -12.50
N ARG A 7 -6.13 11.09 -11.73
CA ARG A 7 -7.50 10.89 -12.25
C ARG A 7 -8.20 12.20 -12.59
N LEU A 8 -8.03 13.25 -11.78
CA LEU A 8 -8.66 14.55 -12.06
C LEU A 8 -8.03 15.25 -13.26
N SER A 9 -6.72 15.06 -13.50
CA SER A 9 -6.03 15.66 -14.65
C SER A 9 -6.24 14.90 -15.96
N GLU A 10 -6.96 13.77 -15.97
CA GLU A 10 -7.41 13.10 -17.21
C GLU A 10 -8.32 14.02 -18.04
N ASN A 11 -9.14 14.83 -17.38
CA ASN A 11 -9.92 15.86 -18.06
C ASN A 11 -9.04 17.10 -18.25
N ALA A 12 -8.69 17.40 -19.51
CA ALA A 12 -7.83 18.52 -19.88
C ALA A 12 -8.41 19.91 -19.50
N ASP A 13 -9.74 20.03 -19.36
CA ASP A 13 -10.40 21.27 -18.97
C ASP A 13 -10.26 21.58 -17.47
N LYS A 14 -9.81 20.61 -16.67
CA LYS A 14 -9.58 20.78 -15.24
C LYS A 14 -8.11 21.09 -14.97
N ARG A 15 -7.86 22.20 -14.30
CA ARG A 15 -6.52 22.51 -13.77
C ARG A 15 -6.36 21.89 -12.39
N VAL A 16 -5.32 21.09 -12.20
CA VAL A 16 -5.03 20.36 -10.95
C VAL A 16 -3.73 20.88 -10.37
N LEU A 17 -3.75 21.26 -9.09
CA LEU A 17 -2.57 21.59 -8.30
C LEU A 17 -2.40 20.56 -7.20
N LEU A 18 -1.27 19.87 -7.20
CA LEU A 18 -0.86 18.96 -6.14
C LEU A 18 0.16 19.67 -5.24
N LEU A 19 -0.17 19.86 -3.97
CA LEU A 19 0.73 20.44 -2.97
C LEU A 19 1.39 19.32 -2.15
N GLU A 20 2.72 19.35 -2.08
CA GLU A 20 3.54 18.46 -1.26
C GLU A 20 4.57 19.29 -0.50
N THR A 21 4.68 19.08 0.81
CA THR A 21 5.66 19.79 1.65
C THR A 21 7.09 19.26 1.44
N GLY A 22 7.19 17.94 1.18
CA GLY A 22 8.46 17.27 0.97
C GLY A 22 8.97 17.40 -0.46
N GLY A 23 10.15 16.86 -0.69
CA GLY A 23 10.78 16.88 -2.01
C GLY A 23 10.42 15.65 -2.86
N SER A 24 11.24 15.47 -3.90
CA SER A 24 11.15 14.31 -4.82
C SER A 24 11.44 12.99 -4.11
N ASP A 25 10.72 11.95 -4.51
CA ASP A 25 10.94 10.55 -4.13
C ASP A 25 12.00 9.84 -5.00
N ASN A 26 12.64 10.56 -5.92
CA ASN A 26 13.70 10.01 -6.77
C ASN A 26 15.00 9.80 -5.99
N ASN A 27 14.99 8.82 -5.09
CA ASN A 27 16.12 8.44 -4.26
C ASN A 27 16.24 6.92 -4.19
N ILE A 28 17.48 6.40 -4.23
CA ILE A 28 17.75 4.96 -4.21
C ILE A 28 17.20 4.28 -2.95
N PHE A 29 17.29 4.91 -1.78
CA PHE A 29 16.79 4.35 -0.53
C PHE A 29 15.25 4.29 -0.45
N ILE A 30 14.56 5.13 -1.21
CA ILE A 30 13.10 5.04 -1.37
C ILE A 30 12.74 3.92 -2.35
N LYS A 31 13.47 3.82 -3.46
CA LYS A 31 13.21 2.82 -4.53
C LYS A 31 13.55 1.40 -4.11
N MET A 32 14.60 1.22 -3.31
CA MET A 32 15.11 -0.08 -2.87
C MET A 32 14.25 -0.65 -1.72
N PRO A 33 13.52 -1.76 -1.90
CA PRO A 33 12.66 -2.32 -0.85
C PRO A 33 13.40 -2.63 0.45
N THR A 34 14.60 -3.18 0.39
CA THR A 34 15.40 -3.55 1.56
C THR A 34 15.90 -2.36 2.38
N ALA A 35 15.85 -1.14 1.82
CA ALA A 35 16.31 0.09 2.49
C ALA A 35 15.18 0.81 3.24
N LEU A 36 14.00 0.22 3.41
CA LEU A 36 12.78 0.85 3.94
C LEU A 36 12.98 1.62 5.26
N SER A 37 13.87 1.17 6.14
CA SER A 37 14.14 1.81 7.42
C SER A 37 14.86 3.17 7.28
N ILE A 38 15.61 3.39 6.20
CA ILE A 38 16.40 4.63 6.00
C ILE A 38 15.46 5.83 5.76
N PRO A 39 14.57 5.84 4.75
CA PRO A 39 13.68 6.98 4.56
C PRO A 39 12.66 7.14 5.69
N MET A 40 12.24 6.07 6.35
CA MET A 40 11.28 6.10 7.46
C MET A 40 11.84 6.84 8.69
N ASN A 41 13.14 6.73 8.96
CA ASN A 41 13.82 7.36 10.08
C ASN A 41 14.57 8.66 9.70
N SER A 42 14.28 9.24 8.53
CA SER A 42 14.93 10.45 8.05
C SER A 42 13.99 11.65 8.09
N ASP A 43 14.38 12.72 8.80
CA ASP A 43 13.64 14.00 8.83
C ASP A 43 13.46 14.63 7.43
N LYS A 44 14.28 14.23 6.47
CA LYS A 44 14.16 14.67 5.09
C LYS A 44 12.92 14.09 4.40
N TYR A 45 12.55 12.83 4.72
CA TYR A 45 11.51 12.08 4.02
C TYR A 45 10.30 11.76 4.89
N ALA A 46 10.38 11.99 6.20
CA ALA A 46 9.32 11.67 7.13
C ALA A 46 9.15 12.73 8.23
N TRP A 47 7.90 12.97 8.61
CA TRP A 47 7.55 13.59 9.87
C TRP A 47 7.75 12.56 10.98
N GLN A 48 8.52 12.89 11.99
CA GLN A 48 8.84 12.00 13.11
C GLN A 48 7.83 12.19 14.26
N PHE A 49 6.55 11.91 13.98
CA PHE A 49 5.51 11.99 15.02
C PHE A 49 5.68 10.87 16.05
N HIS A 50 5.19 11.13 17.25
CA HIS A 50 5.10 10.17 18.33
C HIS A 50 3.69 10.23 18.93
N THR A 51 3.23 9.09 19.49
CA THR A 51 2.00 9.07 20.28
C THR A 51 2.19 9.87 21.58
N GLU A 52 1.08 10.19 22.23
CA GLU A 52 1.12 10.50 23.65
C GLU A 52 1.58 9.29 24.45
N SER A 53 1.90 9.51 25.73
CA SER A 53 2.28 8.42 26.64
C SER A 53 1.14 7.41 26.80
N GLU A 54 1.42 6.13 26.61
CA GLU A 54 0.45 5.05 26.76
C GLU A 54 0.60 4.38 28.15
N PRO A 55 -0.30 4.66 29.12
CA PRO A 55 -0.17 4.16 30.49
C PRO A 55 -0.11 2.63 30.59
N TYR A 56 -0.84 1.95 29.71
CA TYR A 56 -0.90 0.48 29.67
C TYR A 56 0.27 -0.18 28.92
N LEU A 57 1.22 0.62 28.38
CA LEU A 57 2.42 0.18 27.68
C LEU A 57 3.69 0.81 28.30
N ASP A 58 3.78 0.76 29.62
CA ASP A 58 4.92 1.31 30.40
C ASP A 58 5.17 2.82 30.13
N ASN A 59 4.12 3.59 29.90
CA ASN A 59 4.17 5.01 29.55
C ASN A 59 5.04 5.35 28.34
N ARG A 60 5.32 4.38 27.47
CA ARG A 60 6.12 4.62 26.26
C ARG A 60 5.36 5.46 25.24
N LYS A 61 6.12 6.22 24.46
CA LYS A 61 5.65 6.93 23.27
C LYS A 61 6.11 6.16 22.05
N MET A 62 5.16 5.81 21.18
CA MET A 62 5.48 5.06 19.97
C MET A 62 5.81 6.01 18.81
N HIS A 63 6.85 5.69 18.07
CA HIS A 63 7.22 6.40 16.86
C HIS A 63 6.23 6.12 15.73
N CYS A 64 5.67 7.18 15.15
CA CYS A 64 4.64 7.12 14.12
C CYS A 64 5.03 7.96 12.89
N PRO A 65 6.03 7.57 12.11
CA PRO A 65 6.50 8.35 10.97
C PRO A 65 5.42 8.47 9.90
N ARG A 66 5.35 9.64 9.25
CA ARG A 66 4.49 9.91 8.09
C ARG A 66 5.31 10.52 6.97
N GLY A 67 5.06 10.09 5.73
CA GLY A 67 5.82 10.57 4.58
C GLY A 67 5.73 12.07 4.40
N LYS A 68 6.90 12.69 4.19
CA LYS A 68 7.13 14.09 3.81
C LYS A 68 7.91 14.10 2.50
N VAL A 69 7.27 13.63 1.46
CA VAL A 69 7.87 13.35 0.15
C VAL A 69 6.76 13.08 -0.87
N LEU A 70 7.00 13.29 -2.17
CA LEU A 70 6.07 12.87 -3.21
C LEU A 70 5.70 11.38 -3.03
N GLY A 71 4.40 11.08 -3.11
CA GLY A 71 3.86 9.77 -2.78
C GLY A 71 3.51 9.57 -1.30
N GLY A 72 3.91 10.50 -0.41
CA GLY A 72 3.63 10.45 1.01
C GLY A 72 4.16 9.17 1.65
N SER A 73 3.36 8.58 2.55
CA SER A 73 3.77 7.36 3.28
C SER A 73 3.94 6.13 2.38
N SER A 74 3.37 6.09 1.16
CA SER A 74 3.65 5.00 0.21
C SER A 74 5.11 4.96 -0.26
N SER A 75 5.81 6.10 -0.17
CA SER A 75 7.23 6.20 -0.51
C SER A 75 8.17 5.78 0.62
N ILE A 76 7.66 5.59 1.87
CA ILE A 76 8.48 5.25 3.03
C ILE A 76 7.99 4.04 3.84
N ASN A 77 6.79 3.49 3.56
CA ASN A 77 6.20 2.39 4.30
C ASN A 77 6.94 1.05 4.08
N GLY A 78 6.53 0.01 4.83
CA GLY A 78 7.05 -1.36 4.70
C GLY A 78 6.51 -2.15 3.51
N MET A 79 5.74 -1.52 2.62
CA MET A 79 5.23 -2.09 1.36
C MET A 79 4.23 -3.24 1.51
N VAL A 80 3.87 -3.67 2.70
CA VAL A 80 2.88 -4.75 2.87
C VAL A 80 1.56 -4.32 2.25
N TYR A 81 1.01 -5.17 1.35
CA TYR A 81 -0.26 -4.95 0.68
C TYR A 81 -1.34 -5.81 1.31
N VAL A 82 -2.18 -5.19 2.10
CA VAL A 82 -3.34 -5.81 2.76
C VAL A 82 -4.57 -4.94 2.53
N ARG A 83 -5.67 -5.55 2.07
CA ARG A 83 -6.99 -4.91 2.02
C ARG A 83 -7.68 -5.05 3.37
N GLY A 84 -8.66 -4.18 3.66
CA GLY A 84 -9.59 -4.38 4.76
C GLY A 84 -10.36 -5.70 4.58
N HIS A 85 -10.80 -6.29 5.68
CA HIS A 85 -11.67 -7.45 5.64
C HIS A 85 -13.02 -7.10 4.99
N ALA A 86 -13.66 -8.04 4.28
CA ALA A 86 -14.95 -7.79 3.63
C ALA A 86 -15.99 -7.22 4.60
N LYS A 87 -16.04 -7.74 5.83
CA LYS A 87 -16.96 -7.26 6.88
C LYS A 87 -16.73 -5.80 7.29
N ASP A 88 -15.49 -5.28 7.22
CA ASP A 88 -15.22 -3.87 7.55
C ASP A 88 -15.99 -2.94 6.60
N PHE A 89 -16.05 -3.28 5.32
CA PHE A 89 -16.77 -2.52 4.30
C PHE A 89 -18.28 -2.70 4.41
N ASP A 90 -18.75 -3.93 4.71
CA ASP A 90 -20.17 -4.21 4.90
C ASP A 90 -20.69 -3.45 6.13
N GLU A 91 -19.91 -3.39 7.23
CA GLU A 91 -20.23 -2.57 8.41
C GLU A 91 -20.28 -1.06 8.09
N TRP A 92 -19.39 -0.56 7.21
CA TRP A 92 -19.49 0.84 6.79
C TRP A 92 -20.82 1.13 6.11
N GLN A 93 -21.29 0.25 5.25
CA GLN A 93 -22.59 0.40 4.61
C GLN A 93 -23.74 0.34 5.64
N GLU A 94 -23.70 -0.60 6.58
CA GLU A 94 -24.68 -0.71 7.67
C GLU A 94 -24.74 0.56 8.51
N HIS A 95 -23.60 1.22 8.73
CA HIS A 95 -23.52 2.51 9.45
C HIS A 95 -23.81 3.73 8.57
N GLY A 96 -24.34 3.55 7.37
CA GLY A 96 -24.88 4.62 6.52
C GLY A 96 -23.99 5.04 5.35
N ALA A 97 -22.81 4.45 5.16
CA ALA A 97 -21.97 4.72 3.99
C ALA A 97 -22.46 3.91 2.78
N GLN A 98 -23.58 4.30 2.18
CA GLN A 98 -24.22 3.60 1.08
C GLN A 98 -23.27 3.47 -0.13
N GLY A 99 -23.17 2.23 -0.68
CA GLY A 99 -22.28 1.90 -1.80
C GLY A 99 -20.82 1.65 -1.39
N TRP A 100 -20.55 1.49 -0.09
CA TRP A 100 -19.23 1.13 0.45
C TRP A 100 -19.15 -0.30 0.99
N ASP A 101 -20.14 -1.15 0.67
CA ASP A 101 -20.01 -2.59 0.92
C ASP A 101 -18.85 -3.20 0.13
N TYR A 102 -18.43 -4.39 0.53
CA TYR A 102 -17.27 -5.03 -0.09
C TYR A 102 -17.45 -5.26 -1.59
N GLN A 103 -18.64 -5.68 -2.03
CA GLN A 103 -18.91 -5.94 -3.44
C GLN A 103 -18.81 -4.67 -4.30
N SER A 104 -19.25 -3.54 -3.75
CA SER A 104 -19.13 -2.24 -4.40
C SER A 104 -17.68 -1.74 -4.44
N CYS A 105 -16.87 -2.09 -3.44
CA CYS A 105 -15.45 -1.69 -3.35
C CYS A 105 -14.50 -2.58 -4.15
N LEU A 106 -14.81 -3.87 -4.30
CA LEU A 106 -13.93 -4.86 -4.95
C LEU A 106 -13.48 -4.46 -6.37
N PRO A 107 -14.33 -3.93 -7.27
CA PRO A 107 -13.90 -3.50 -8.60
C PRO A 107 -12.83 -2.40 -8.57
N TYR A 108 -12.81 -1.56 -7.52
CA TYR A 108 -11.81 -0.51 -7.37
C TYR A 108 -10.49 -1.06 -6.86
N PHE A 109 -10.49 -2.08 -6.03
CA PHE A 109 -9.27 -2.81 -5.66
C PHE A 109 -8.65 -3.47 -6.88
N GLN A 110 -9.45 -4.18 -7.68
CA GLN A 110 -8.99 -4.79 -8.93
C GLN A 110 -8.45 -3.76 -9.92
N LYS A 111 -9.15 -2.62 -10.08
CA LYS A 111 -8.72 -1.51 -10.96
C LYS A 111 -7.42 -0.87 -10.52
N ALA A 112 -7.12 -0.88 -9.21
CA ALA A 112 -5.93 -0.23 -8.67
C ALA A 112 -4.65 -1.04 -8.87
N GLU A 113 -4.72 -2.37 -8.90
CA GLU A 113 -3.54 -3.24 -8.84
C GLU A 113 -3.19 -3.94 -10.14
N SER A 114 -1.92 -4.30 -10.25
CA SER A 114 -1.37 -5.26 -11.20
C SER A 114 -0.71 -6.38 -10.39
N PHE A 115 -1.49 -7.45 -10.14
CA PHE A 115 -1.04 -8.57 -9.35
C PHE A 115 -0.18 -9.52 -10.19
N TYR A 116 0.94 -9.98 -9.67
CA TYR A 116 1.96 -10.72 -10.43
C TYR A 116 1.49 -12.10 -10.93
N LEU A 117 0.49 -12.71 -10.29
CA LEU A 117 -0.12 -13.98 -10.74
C LEU A 117 -1.29 -13.78 -11.72
N GLY A 118 -1.60 -12.52 -12.06
CA GLY A 118 -2.69 -12.22 -12.98
C GLY A 118 -4.04 -11.98 -12.30
N LYS A 119 -5.08 -11.90 -13.12
CA LYS A 119 -6.45 -11.59 -12.70
C LYS A 119 -7.19 -12.83 -12.23
N ASP A 120 -8.02 -12.67 -11.19
CA ASP A 120 -9.03 -13.61 -10.76
C ASP A 120 -10.29 -12.87 -10.28
N ASP A 121 -11.16 -13.54 -9.51
CA ASP A 121 -12.39 -12.94 -8.97
C ASP A 121 -12.12 -11.82 -7.95
N TYR A 122 -10.95 -11.79 -7.34
CA TYR A 122 -10.56 -10.84 -6.29
C TYR A 122 -9.44 -9.89 -6.73
N ARG A 123 -8.59 -10.31 -7.67
CA ARG A 123 -7.36 -9.63 -8.04
C ARG A 123 -7.46 -8.97 -9.41
N GLY A 124 -6.73 -7.86 -9.60
CA GLY A 124 -6.55 -7.21 -10.90
C GLY A 124 -5.12 -7.35 -11.42
N ASP A 125 -4.93 -7.30 -12.75
CA ASP A 125 -3.64 -7.46 -13.42
C ASP A 125 -3.22 -6.27 -14.29
N SER A 126 -4.08 -5.26 -14.41
CA SER A 126 -3.91 -4.15 -15.37
C SER A 126 -3.92 -2.77 -14.72
N GLY A 127 -4.05 -2.72 -13.40
CA GLY A 127 -3.97 -1.46 -12.65
C GLY A 127 -2.53 -0.97 -12.52
N PRO A 128 -2.35 0.29 -12.11
CA PRO A 128 -1.02 0.89 -12.02
C PRO A 128 -0.16 0.35 -10.89
N LEU A 129 -0.76 -0.02 -9.74
CA LEU A 129 -0.03 -0.44 -8.55
C LEU A 129 0.48 -1.88 -8.69
N GLY A 130 1.77 -2.07 -8.84
CA GLY A 130 2.36 -3.40 -8.88
C GLY A 130 2.35 -4.07 -7.51
N VAL A 131 1.86 -5.31 -7.47
CA VAL A 131 1.79 -6.14 -6.26
C VAL A 131 2.39 -7.51 -6.54
N ASN A 132 3.34 -7.95 -5.70
CA ASN A 132 3.93 -9.28 -5.77
C ASN A 132 3.97 -9.96 -4.37
N ASN A 133 4.54 -11.15 -4.29
CA ASN A 133 4.72 -11.88 -3.03
C ASN A 133 6.10 -11.62 -2.38
N GLY A 134 6.64 -10.43 -2.54
CA GLY A 134 7.96 -10.07 -2.02
C GLY A 134 9.07 -10.80 -2.80
N ASN A 135 9.88 -11.58 -2.12
CA ASN A 135 10.98 -12.33 -2.71
C ASN A 135 10.57 -13.78 -3.04
N GLU A 136 9.38 -13.99 -3.59
CA GLU A 136 8.84 -15.30 -4.00
C GLU A 136 8.95 -16.37 -2.90
N MET A 137 8.85 -15.95 -1.64
CA MET A 137 9.01 -16.84 -0.47
C MET A 137 10.38 -17.55 -0.41
N ALA A 138 11.41 -16.94 -1.01
CA ALA A 138 12.74 -17.55 -1.13
C ALA A 138 13.43 -17.83 0.22
N ASN A 139 13.08 -17.09 1.28
CA ASN A 139 13.59 -17.39 2.61
C ASN A 139 12.87 -18.63 3.18
N PRO A 140 13.60 -19.74 3.48
CA PRO A 140 13.00 -20.97 3.97
C PRO A 140 12.26 -20.83 5.31
N LEU A 141 12.55 -19.79 6.08
CA LEU A 141 11.84 -19.50 7.34
C LEU A 141 10.35 -19.13 7.11
N TYR A 142 9.99 -18.56 5.97
CA TYR A 142 8.58 -18.31 5.66
C TYR A 142 7.78 -19.60 5.55
N LYS A 143 8.31 -20.57 4.83
CA LYS A 143 7.69 -21.90 4.70
C LYS A 143 7.56 -22.57 6.07
N ALA A 144 8.64 -22.61 6.84
CA ALA A 144 8.64 -23.19 8.19
C ALA A 144 7.62 -22.48 9.11
N PHE A 145 7.48 -21.16 9.01
CA PHE A 145 6.51 -20.39 9.80
C PHE A 145 5.06 -20.74 9.43
N ILE A 146 4.76 -20.84 8.12
CA ILE A 146 3.43 -21.24 7.65
C ILE A 146 3.10 -22.68 8.09
N GLU A 147 4.05 -23.61 7.95
CA GLU A 147 3.91 -25.00 8.41
C GLU A 147 3.68 -25.08 9.92
N ALA A 148 4.40 -24.29 10.70
CA ALA A 148 4.22 -24.22 12.15
C ALA A 148 2.83 -23.70 12.53
N GLY A 149 2.30 -22.70 11.80
CA GLY A 149 0.92 -22.23 11.98
C GLY A 149 -0.10 -23.32 11.73
N GLN A 150 0.06 -24.10 10.66
CA GLN A 150 -0.82 -25.24 10.34
C GLN A 150 -0.75 -26.34 11.41
N GLN A 151 0.46 -26.66 11.89
CA GLN A 151 0.67 -27.63 12.98
C GLN A 151 0.01 -27.16 14.29
N ALA A 152 -0.08 -25.87 14.52
CA ALA A 152 -0.78 -25.26 15.65
C ALA A 152 -2.32 -25.18 15.45
N GLY A 153 -2.86 -25.70 14.33
CA GLY A 153 -4.30 -25.75 14.05
C GLY A 153 -4.87 -24.54 13.33
N TYR A 154 -4.03 -23.62 12.83
CA TYR A 154 -4.48 -22.48 12.04
C TYR A 154 -4.61 -22.86 10.56
N ALA A 155 -5.50 -22.16 9.85
CA ALA A 155 -5.63 -22.32 8.40
C ALA A 155 -4.41 -21.76 7.65
N ALA A 156 -4.09 -22.36 6.49
CA ALA A 156 -3.23 -21.70 5.51
C ALA A 156 -4.11 -20.95 4.49
N THR A 157 -3.57 -19.87 3.94
CA THR A 157 -4.16 -19.14 2.81
C THR A 157 -3.07 -18.85 1.78
N ASP A 158 -3.38 -19.04 0.52
CA ASP A 158 -2.47 -18.68 -0.57
C ASP A 158 -2.58 -17.20 -0.93
N ASP A 159 -3.71 -16.57 -0.61
CA ASP A 159 -3.98 -15.16 -0.83
C ASP A 159 -4.93 -14.58 0.22
N TYR A 160 -4.38 -13.82 1.18
CA TYR A 160 -5.14 -13.14 2.21
C TYR A 160 -5.90 -11.88 1.71
N ASN A 161 -5.76 -11.51 0.44
CA ASN A 161 -6.57 -10.47 -0.21
C ASN A 161 -7.69 -11.05 -1.10
N ALA A 162 -7.89 -12.38 -1.07
CA ALA A 162 -8.94 -13.10 -1.77
C ALA A 162 -10.10 -13.49 -0.84
N ALA A 163 -10.74 -14.65 -1.07
CA ALA A 163 -11.93 -15.11 -0.35
C ALA A 163 -11.70 -15.33 1.15
N GLN A 164 -10.49 -15.76 1.53
CA GLN A 164 -10.14 -16.07 2.92
C GLN A 164 -8.95 -15.22 3.36
N GLN A 165 -9.22 -14.18 4.14
CA GLN A 165 -8.17 -13.31 4.67
C GLN A 165 -7.42 -13.95 5.84
N GLU A 166 -8.14 -14.66 6.72
CA GLU A 166 -7.54 -15.27 7.91
C GLU A 166 -6.73 -16.51 7.56
N GLY A 167 -5.51 -16.59 8.10
CA GLY A 167 -4.63 -17.74 7.91
C GLY A 167 -3.16 -17.35 7.82
N PHE A 168 -2.31 -18.37 7.68
CA PHE A 168 -0.89 -18.22 7.44
C PHE A 168 -0.62 -18.34 5.94
N GLY A 169 0.07 -17.39 5.36
CA GLY A 169 0.32 -17.35 3.92
C GLY A 169 1.44 -16.40 3.50
N PRO A 170 1.71 -16.31 2.18
CA PRO A 170 2.73 -15.41 1.66
C PRO A 170 2.33 -13.94 1.86
N MET A 171 3.30 -13.11 2.19
CA MET A 171 3.08 -11.67 2.35
C MET A 171 3.16 -10.96 1.00
N HIS A 172 2.08 -10.35 0.57
CA HIS A 172 2.07 -9.52 -0.64
C HIS A 172 2.67 -8.14 -0.37
N MET A 173 3.35 -7.61 -1.37
CA MET A 173 4.07 -6.34 -1.26
C MET A 173 3.81 -5.44 -2.47
N THR A 174 3.74 -4.12 -2.24
CA THR A 174 3.73 -3.11 -3.30
C THR A 174 5.14 -2.93 -3.86
N VAL A 175 5.58 -3.94 -4.63
CA VAL A 175 6.87 -3.99 -5.31
C VAL A 175 6.65 -4.45 -6.75
N LYS A 176 7.28 -3.80 -7.70
CA LYS A 176 7.26 -4.13 -9.13
C LYS A 176 8.67 -4.07 -9.68
N ASP A 177 9.10 -5.12 -10.37
CA ASP A 177 10.44 -5.21 -10.98
C ASP A 177 11.58 -4.92 -9.98
N GLY A 178 11.44 -5.44 -8.75
CA GLY A 178 12.41 -5.23 -7.67
C GLY A 178 12.44 -3.82 -7.07
N VAL A 179 11.53 -2.94 -7.46
CA VAL A 179 11.45 -1.55 -7.00
C VAL A 179 10.13 -1.28 -6.30
N ARG A 180 10.16 -0.46 -5.24
CA ARG A 180 8.94 0.02 -4.54
C ARG A 180 7.93 0.58 -5.54
N SER A 181 6.70 0.09 -5.46
CA SER A 181 5.53 0.58 -6.21
C SER A 181 4.81 1.62 -5.36
N SER A 182 5.34 2.86 -5.30
CA SER A 182 4.72 3.97 -4.57
C SER A 182 3.63 4.64 -5.40
N THR A 183 2.72 5.38 -4.77
CA THR A 183 1.71 6.14 -5.49
C THR A 183 2.30 7.27 -6.35
N SER A 184 3.47 7.79 -6.00
CA SER A 184 4.21 8.73 -6.85
C SER A 184 4.65 8.05 -8.13
N ARG A 185 5.35 6.93 -8.01
CA ARG A 185 5.88 6.18 -9.16
C ARG A 185 4.77 5.67 -10.10
N GLU A 186 3.71 5.11 -9.54
CA GLU A 186 2.71 4.38 -10.34
C GLU A 186 1.57 5.28 -10.85
N TYR A 187 1.26 6.36 -10.14
CA TYR A 187 0.17 7.26 -10.53
C TYR A 187 0.66 8.64 -10.98
N LEU A 188 1.69 9.21 -10.33
CA LEU A 188 2.10 10.59 -10.61
C LEU A 188 3.12 10.68 -11.74
N ASP A 189 4.17 9.87 -11.71
CA ASP A 189 5.23 9.88 -12.72
C ASP A 189 4.73 9.74 -14.16
N PRO A 190 3.76 8.87 -14.47
CA PRO A 190 3.23 8.75 -15.83
C PRO A 190 2.50 9.99 -16.35
N VAL A 191 2.07 10.88 -15.47
CA VAL A 191 1.18 12.01 -15.81
C VAL A 191 1.74 13.39 -15.44
N LYS A 192 2.90 13.46 -14.81
CA LYS A 192 3.51 14.72 -14.34
C LYS A 192 3.83 15.72 -15.45
N SER A 193 3.87 15.27 -16.70
CA SER A 193 4.06 16.14 -17.88
C SER A 193 2.77 16.70 -18.46
N ARG A 194 1.61 16.39 -17.89
CA ARG A 194 0.33 16.96 -18.35
C ARG A 194 0.31 18.49 -18.13
N ASN A 195 -0.09 19.26 -19.14
CA ASN A 195 -0.11 20.72 -19.08
C ASN A 195 -1.09 21.29 -18.05
N ASN A 196 -2.10 20.53 -17.66
CA ASN A 196 -3.12 20.89 -16.69
C ASN A 196 -2.85 20.39 -15.28
N LEU A 197 -1.68 19.77 -15.04
CA LEU A 197 -1.21 19.31 -13.73
C LEU A 197 0.02 20.11 -13.31
N SER A 198 -0.04 20.74 -12.13
CA SER A 198 1.09 21.39 -11.46
C SER A 198 1.39 20.69 -10.14
N ILE A 199 2.67 20.55 -9.79
CA ILE A 199 3.13 19.91 -8.57
C ILE A 199 4.05 20.89 -7.83
#